data_217a73ad4d49c9039cab829f83340038
#
_entry.id   217a73ad4d49c9039cab829f83340038
#
_cell.length_a   1.000
_cell.length_b   1.000
_cell.length_c   1.000
_cell.angle_alpha   90.00
_cell.angle_beta   90.00
_cell.angle_gamma   90.00
#
_symmetry.space_group_name_H-M   'P 1'
#
loop_
_entity.id
_entity.type
_entity.pdbx_description
1 polymer ?
#
loop_
_entity_poly.entity_id
_entity_poly.type
_entity_poly.pdbx_seq_one_letter_code
_entity_poly.pdbx_strand_id
1 'polypeptide(L)'
;EEYGEKRFKAIADMKAAKRYVDGMATMQREIAAFKGMDIAKKFESEFKAWRKDKKIQAEITGAEMLEEAETLVKRGKYKSAAKIYGQVSRAKKFEGTEAQREAEIRFQEIQKYL
;
A
#
# COMPACT_ATOMS: atom_id res chain seq x y z
N GLU A 1 -22.02 -3.60 -17.90
CA GLU A 1 -21.11 -4.60 -17.32
C GLU A 1 -19.71 -4.63 -17.94
N GLU A 2 -19.61 -4.30 -19.22
CA GLU A 2 -18.32 -4.25 -19.89
C GLU A 2 -17.36 -3.27 -19.19
N TYR A 3 -17.86 -2.10 -18.78
CA TYR A 3 -17.09 -1.13 -18.02
C TYR A 3 -16.64 -1.72 -16.68
N GLY A 4 -17.54 -2.41 -15.97
CA GLY A 4 -17.23 -3.04 -14.70
C GLY A 4 -16.16 -4.11 -14.81
N GLU A 5 -16.21 -4.91 -15.88
CA GLU A 5 -15.20 -5.95 -16.12
C GLU A 5 -13.82 -5.34 -16.40
N LYS A 6 -13.77 -4.23 -17.15
CA LYS A 6 -12.50 -3.52 -17.40
C LYS A 6 -11.92 -2.97 -16.10
N ARG A 7 -12.76 -2.43 -15.21
CA ARG A 7 -12.31 -1.91 -13.93
C ARG A 7 -11.82 -3.04 -13.03
N PHE A 8 -12.50 -4.20 -13.04
CA PHE A 8 -12.07 -5.35 -12.28
C PHE A 8 -10.68 -5.84 -12.75
N LYS A 9 -10.46 -5.86 -14.05
CA LYS A 9 -9.15 -6.21 -14.62
C LYS A 9 -8.08 -5.22 -14.17
N ALA A 10 -8.43 -3.93 -14.09
CA ALA A 10 -7.51 -2.92 -13.61
C ALA A 10 -7.05 -3.19 -12.17
N ILE A 11 -7.95 -3.72 -11.33
CA ILE A 11 -7.60 -4.11 -9.96
C ILE A 11 -6.56 -5.25 -9.98
N ALA A 12 -6.76 -6.25 -10.82
CA ALA A 12 -5.81 -7.35 -10.96
C ALA A 12 -4.43 -6.85 -11.41
N ASP A 13 -4.42 -5.89 -12.33
CA ASP A 13 -3.18 -5.27 -12.80
C ASP A 13 -2.48 -4.49 -11.69
N MET A 14 -3.24 -3.79 -10.85
CA MET A 14 -2.69 -3.08 -9.69
C MET A 14 -2.07 -4.04 -8.68
N LYS A 15 -2.72 -5.20 -8.45
CA LYS A 15 -2.19 -6.24 -7.58
C LYS A 15 -0.86 -6.78 -8.11
N ALA A 16 -0.80 -7.06 -9.41
CA ALA A 16 0.42 -7.55 -10.05
C ALA A 16 1.56 -6.53 -9.97
N ALA A 17 1.23 -5.24 -10.03
CA ALA A 17 2.19 -4.15 -9.91
C ALA A 17 2.46 -3.74 -8.46
N LYS A 18 1.84 -4.44 -7.49
CA LYS A 18 1.97 -4.15 -6.05
C LYS A 18 1.45 -2.76 -5.65
N ARG A 19 0.49 -2.24 -6.40
CA ARG A 19 -0.15 -0.95 -6.12
C ARG A 19 -1.37 -1.16 -5.23
N TYR A 20 -1.13 -1.67 -4.02
CA TYR A 20 -2.22 -2.12 -3.14
C TYR A 20 -3.07 -0.99 -2.58
N VAL A 21 -2.46 0.14 -2.21
CA VAL A 21 -3.21 1.29 -1.68
C VAL A 21 -4.19 1.79 -2.73
N ASP A 22 -3.70 1.99 -3.96
CA ASP A 22 -4.53 2.44 -5.09
C ASP A 22 -5.64 1.42 -5.40
N GLY A 23 -5.27 0.13 -5.38
CA GLY A 23 -6.23 -0.95 -5.65
C GLY A 23 -7.36 -0.97 -4.62
N MET A 24 -7.04 -0.85 -3.34
CA MET A 24 -8.05 -0.84 -2.28
C MET A 24 -8.99 0.35 -2.42
N ALA A 25 -8.45 1.54 -2.66
CA ALA A 25 -9.26 2.74 -2.85
C ALA A 25 -10.16 2.62 -4.08
N THR A 26 -9.62 2.08 -5.18
CA THR A 26 -10.38 1.87 -6.41
C THR A 26 -11.52 0.89 -6.18
N MET A 27 -11.26 -0.23 -5.49
CA MET A 27 -12.31 -1.21 -5.19
C MET A 27 -13.44 -0.59 -4.36
N GLN A 28 -13.12 0.22 -3.36
CA GLN A 28 -14.14 0.89 -2.56
C GLN A 28 -15.04 1.79 -3.42
N ARG A 29 -14.44 2.55 -4.34
CA ARG A 29 -15.21 3.41 -5.24
C ARG A 29 -16.10 2.60 -6.17
N GLU A 30 -15.58 1.50 -6.71
CA GLU A 30 -16.35 0.68 -7.65
C GLU A 30 -17.47 -0.08 -6.94
N ILE A 31 -17.26 -0.53 -5.70
CA ILE A 31 -18.33 -1.15 -4.91
C ILE A 31 -19.48 -0.17 -4.75
N ALA A 32 -19.19 1.09 -4.42
CA ALA A 32 -20.21 2.12 -4.29
C ALA A 32 -20.88 2.44 -5.62
N ALA A 33 -20.09 2.56 -6.69
CA ALA A 33 -20.60 2.92 -8.02
C ALA A 33 -21.51 1.85 -8.63
N PHE A 34 -21.21 0.57 -8.37
CA PHE A 34 -21.98 -0.57 -8.92
C PHE A 34 -22.90 -1.23 -7.91
N LYS A 35 -23.22 -0.52 -6.82
CA LYS A 35 -24.07 -1.06 -5.75
C LYS A 35 -25.33 -1.71 -6.32
N GLY A 36 -25.60 -2.95 -5.90
CA GLY A 36 -26.76 -3.70 -6.34
C GLY A 36 -26.54 -4.52 -7.61
N MET A 37 -25.39 -4.36 -8.26
CA MET A 37 -25.06 -5.11 -9.48
C MET A 37 -24.14 -6.29 -9.13
N ASP A 38 -24.14 -7.32 -9.98
CA ASP A 38 -23.31 -8.51 -9.76
C ASP A 38 -21.81 -8.18 -9.71
N ILE A 39 -21.37 -7.23 -10.53
CA ILE A 39 -19.95 -6.84 -10.56
C ILE A 39 -19.49 -6.28 -9.20
N ALA A 40 -20.38 -5.61 -8.47
CA ALA A 40 -20.05 -5.09 -7.14
C ALA A 40 -19.67 -6.22 -6.18
N LYS A 41 -20.34 -7.36 -6.31
CA LYS A 41 -20.03 -8.55 -5.49
C LYS A 41 -18.64 -9.08 -5.75
N LYS A 42 -18.18 -9.01 -7.00
CA LYS A 42 -16.81 -9.40 -7.35
C LYS A 42 -15.79 -8.48 -6.70
N PHE A 43 -16.04 -7.17 -6.73
CA PHE A 43 -15.15 -6.20 -6.06
C PHE A 43 -15.16 -6.42 -4.56
N GLU A 44 -16.32 -6.68 -3.95
CA GLU A 44 -16.42 -6.95 -2.52
C GLU A 44 -15.62 -8.17 -2.10
N SER A 45 -15.71 -9.27 -2.87
CA SER A 45 -14.97 -10.49 -2.59
C SER A 45 -13.47 -10.26 -2.69
N GLU A 46 -13.03 -9.57 -3.73
CA GLU A 46 -11.61 -9.26 -3.93
C GLU A 46 -11.10 -8.32 -2.84
N PHE A 47 -11.88 -7.32 -2.47
CA PHE A 47 -11.53 -6.38 -1.39
C PHE A 47 -11.34 -7.13 -0.06
N LYS A 48 -12.26 -8.04 0.27
CA LYS A 48 -12.15 -8.86 1.48
C LYS A 48 -10.91 -9.75 1.45
N ALA A 49 -10.61 -10.33 0.29
CA ALA A 49 -9.42 -11.18 0.12
C ALA A 49 -8.15 -10.39 0.38
N TRP A 50 -8.06 -9.17 -0.16
CA TRP A 50 -6.89 -8.30 0.08
C TRP A 50 -6.78 -7.93 1.56
N ARG A 51 -7.90 -7.63 2.21
CA ARG A 51 -7.90 -7.28 3.64
C ARG A 51 -7.40 -8.41 4.53
N LYS A 52 -7.61 -9.66 4.12
CA LYS A 52 -7.17 -10.83 4.86
C LYS A 52 -5.75 -11.26 4.53
N ASP A 53 -5.22 -10.80 3.43
CA ASP A 53 -3.86 -11.15 3.00
C ASP A 53 -2.84 -10.38 3.82
N LYS A 54 -2.10 -11.09 4.66
CA LYS A 54 -1.12 -10.48 5.57
C LYS A 54 -0.02 -9.73 4.83
N LYS A 55 0.42 -10.27 3.70
CA LYS A 55 1.48 -9.64 2.92
C LYS A 55 1.00 -8.34 2.28
N ILE A 56 -0.22 -8.35 1.72
CA ILE A 56 -0.81 -7.15 1.15
C ILE A 56 -0.99 -6.09 2.24
N GLN A 57 -1.49 -6.48 3.41
CA GLN A 57 -1.67 -5.54 4.52
C GLN A 57 -0.35 -4.99 5.02
N ALA A 58 0.70 -5.81 5.05
CA ALA A 58 2.04 -5.34 5.42
C ALA A 58 2.55 -4.31 4.40
N GLU A 59 2.35 -4.55 3.11
CA GLU A 59 2.75 -3.60 2.07
C GLU A 59 2.00 -2.27 2.22
N ILE A 60 0.69 -2.32 2.49
CA ILE A 60 -0.11 -1.12 2.67
C ILE A 60 0.34 -0.35 3.91
N THR A 61 0.48 -1.03 5.04
CA THR A 61 0.93 -0.40 6.28
C THR A 61 2.33 0.19 6.12
N GLY A 62 3.24 -0.56 5.49
CA GLY A 62 4.58 -0.08 5.23
C GLY A 62 4.59 1.16 4.34
N ALA A 63 3.77 1.16 3.28
CA ALA A 63 3.67 2.30 2.38
C ALA A 63 3.16 3.55 3.10
N GLU A 64 2.18 3.39 3.98
CA GLU A 64 1.66 4.51 4.78
C GLU A 64 2.73 5.07 5.73
N MET A 65 3.50 4.19 6.35
CA MET A 65 4.60 4.61 7.22
C MET A 65 5.69 5.34 6.46
N LEU A 66 6.02 4.86 5.25
CA LEU A 66 7.00 5.53 4.40
C LEU A 66 6.53 6.92 3.98
N GLU A 67 5.25 7.07 3.70
CA GLU A 67 4.67 8.37 3.36
C GLU A 67 4.77 9.35 4.54
N GLU A 68 4.50 8.87 5.75
CA GLU A 68 4.65 9.66 6.95
C GLU A 68 6.11 10.10 7.15
N ALA A 69 7.05 9.16 6.97
CA ALA A 69 8.47 9.47 7.08
C ALA A 69 8.91 10.50 6.04
N GLU A 70 8.42 10.38 4.81
CA GLU A 70 8.72 11.33 3.75
C GLU A 70 8.24 12.74 4.09
N THR A 71 7.03 12.83 4.67
CA THR A 71 6.51 14.10 5.15
C THR A 71 7.41 14.71 6.22
N LEU A 72 7.92 13.90 7.14
CA LEU A 72 8.85 14.36 8.17
C LEU A 72 10.17 14.86 7.58
N VAL A 73 10.67 14.17 6.56
CA VAL A 73 11.88 14.61 5.84
C VAL A 73 11.66 16.00 5.24
N LYS A 74 10.52 16.22 4.60
CA LYS A 74 10.18 17.52 4.01
C LYS A 74 10.12 18.63 5.04
N ARG A 75 9.81 18.27 6.29
CA ARG A 75 9.77 19.23 7.41
C ARG A 75 11.10 19.37 8.13
N GLY A 76 12.14 18.70 7.67
CA GLY A 76 13.45 18.74 8.31
C GLY A 76 13.57 17.90 9.57
N LYS A 77 12.57 17.05 9.86
CA LYS A 77 12.57 16.18 11.05
C LYS A 77 13.23 14.84 10.74
N TYR A 78 14.52 14.90 10.50
CA TYR A 78 15.28 13.74 10.02
C TYR A 78 15.37 12.60 11.03
N LYS A 79 15.53 12.90 12.32
CA LYS A 79 15.60 11.83 13.35
C LYS A 79 14.30 11.07 13.44
N SER A 80 13.16 11.77 13.41
CA SER A 80 11.85 11.14 13.46
C SER A 80 11.61 10.29 12.22
N ALA A 81 11.98 10.79 11.05
CA ALA A 81 11.86 10.05 9.81
C ALA A 81 12.74 8.79 9.82
N ALA A 82 13.99 8.91 10.28
CA ALA A 82 14.91 7.79 10.37
C ALA A 82 14.37 6.68 11.27
N LYS A 83 13.70 7.05 12.36
CA LYS A 83 13.07 6.09 13.25
C LYS A 83 12.02 5.26 12.52
N ILE A 84 11.18 5.91 11.72
CA ILE A 84 10.15 5.21 10.94
C ILE A 84 10.78 4.31 9.89
N TYR A 85 11.74 4.81 9.14
CA TYR A 85 12.44 3.99 8.13
C TYR A 85 13.08 2.76 8.78
N GLY A 86 13.70 2.96 9.95
CA GLY A 86 14.29 1.84 10.70
C GLY A 86 13.27 0.81 11.13
N GLN A 87 12.09 1.26 11.58
CA GLN A 87 11.01 0.35 11.97
C GLN A 87 10.55 -0.50 10.80
N VAL A 88 10.30 0.11 9.65
CA VAL A 88 9.84 -0.62 8.46
C VAL A 88 10.92 -1.57 7.95
N SER A 89 12.20 -1.16 7.98
CA SER A 89 13.29 -2.01 7.48
C SER A 89 13.57 -3.22 8.37
N ARG A 90 13.28 -3.14 9.68
CA ARG A 90 13.65 -4.19 10.64
C ARG A 90 12.50 -5.04 11.14
N ALA A 91 11.27 -4.53 11.11
CA ALA A 91 10.14 -5.27 11.67
C ALA A 91 9.87 -6.53 10.86
N LYS A 92 9.72 -7.65 11.55
CA LYS A 92 9.49 -8.94 10.92
C LYS A 92 8.25 -8.95 10.02
N LYS A 93 7.21 -8.22 10.40
CA LYS A 93 5.95 -8.16 9.62
C LYS A 93 6.14 -7.57 8.23
N PHE A 94 7.19 -6.80 8.02
CA PHE A 94 7.50 -6.20 6.72
C PHE A 94 8.51 -7.00 5.89
N GLU A 95 8.95 -8.15 6.40
CA GLU A 95 9.97 -8.96 5.74
C GLU A 95 9.53 -9.36 4.33
N GLY A 96 10.39 -9.09 3.36
CA GLY A 96 10.13 -9.41 1.95
C GLY A 96 9.20 -8.46 1.23
N THR A 97 8.77 -7.37 1.87
CA THR A 97 7.89 -6.38 1.22
C THR A 97 8.71 -5.36 0.43
N GLU A 98 8.07 -4.73 -0.54
CA GLU A 98 8.68 -3.60 -1.25
C GLU A 98 8.89 -2.42 -0.30
N ALA A 99 7.98 -2.25 0.67
CA ALA A 99 8.10 -1.21 1.69
C ALA A 99 9.37 -1.39 2.50
N GLN A 100 9.71 -2.62 2.88
CA GLN A 100 10.95 -2.91 3.61
C GLN A 100 12.17 -2.51 2.79
N ARG A 101 12.19 -2.88 1.53
CA ARG A 101 13.29 -2.56 0.63
C ARG A 101 13.47 -1.05 0.48
N GLU A 102 12.38 -0.34 0.26
CA GLU A 102 12.41 1.12 0.13
C GLU A 102 12.86 1.78 1.43
N ALA A 103 12.36 1.30 2.56
CA ALA A 103 12.75 1.82 3.87
C ALA A 103 14.25 1.67 4.12
N GLU A 104 14.81 0.54 3.75
CA GLU A 104 16.23 0.29 3.91
C GLU A 104 17.07 1.28 3.11
N ILE A 105 16.68 1.51 1.85
CA ILE A 105 17.35 2.48 0.98
C ILE A 105 17.26 3.89 1.59
N ARG A 106 16.07 4.30 1.99
CA ARG A 106 15.85 5.63 2.59
C ARG A 106 16.58 5.80 3.91
N PHE A 107 16.63 4.74 4.71
CA PHE A 107 17.34 4.78 5.98
C PHE A 107 18.84 5.07 5.77
N GLN A 108 19.45 4.43 4.78
CA GLN A 108 20.85 4.68 4.46
C GLN A 108 21.06 6.11 3.96
N GLU A 109 20.17 6.60 3.10
CA GLU A 109 20.28 7.95 2.57
C GLU A 109 20.17 9.02 3.64
N ILE A 110 19.29 8.84 4.63
CA ILE A 110 19.03 9.84 5.65
C ILE A 110 20.15 9.95 6.68
N GLN A 111 21.03 8.93 6.78
CA GLN A 111 22.12 8.95 7.75
C GLN A 111 23.00 10.18 7.65
N LYS A 112 23.21 10.70 6.46
CA LYS A 112 24.05 11.89 6.25
C LYS A 112 23.47 13.16 6.85
N TYR A 113 22.19 13.17 7.22
CA TYR A 113 21.52 14.32 7.82
C TYR A 113 21.40 14.20 9.34
N LEU A 114 21.85 13.10 9.92
CA LEU A 114 21.81 12.86 11.36
C LEU A 114 23.16 13.25 12.04
#